data_a81933fbdf0ddc33981947d9f28f03d7
#
_entry.id   a81933fbdf0ddc33981947d9f28f03d7
#
_cell.length_a   1.000
_cell.length_b   1.000
_cell.length_c   1.000
_cell.angle_alpha   90.00
_cell.angle_beta   90.00
_cell.angle_gamma   90.00
#
_symmetry.space_group_name_H-M   'P 1'
#
loop_
_entity.id
_entity.type
_entity.pdbx_description
1 polymer ?
#
loop_
_entity_poly.entity_id
_entity_poly.type
_entity_poly.pdbx_seq_one_letter_code
_entity_poly.pdbx_strand_id
1 'polypeptide(L)'
;MSDAGRNNDQLELSSTTYLKGHTWKKQRGICLLPAGSNIPTRVALAWRGLILPPNQAWHFMAIEGDEVGEAYNRAIQNVLDHPDLSQWEYILTMEHDNLPPGDGVLKLIKRLEDNPHLSAVGGLYWTKYENGCPQIWGDAKDPVTNF
;
A
#
# COMPACT_ATOMS: atom_id res chain seq x y z
N MET A 1 4.75 -27.23 41.14
CA MET A 1 3.58 -26.40 40.83
C MET A 1 3.97 -25.46 39.74
N SER A 2 3.35 -25.60 38.60
CA SER A 2 3.84 -25.33 37.28
C SER A 2 3.82 -23.84 36.88
N ASP A 3 4.93 -23.41 36.33
CA ASP A 3 5.15 -22.08 35.69
C ASP A 3 4.31 -21.85 34.39
N ALA A 4 3.48 -22.84 34.03
CA ALA A 4 2.69 -22.79 32.80
C ALA A 4 1.55 -21.75 32.82
N GLY A 5 1.06 -21.38 34.02
CA GLY A 5 -0.04 -20.42 34.15
C GLY A 5 0.37 -18.97 33.90
N ARG A 6 1.61 -18.59 34.27
CA ARG A 6 2.10 -17.21 34.06
C ARG A 6 2.35 -16.86 32.61
N ASN A 7 2.81 -17.84 31.83
CA ASN A 7 3.10 -17.62 30.41
C ASN A 7 1.84 -17.44 29.57
N ASN A 8 0.74 -18.13 29.93
CA ASN A 8 -0.52 -17.96 29.24
C ASN A 8 -1.17 -16.59 29.50
N ASP A 9 -1.16 -16.13 30.76
CA ASP A 9 -1.69 -14.81 31.10
C ASP A 9 -0.92 -13.66 30.45
N GLN A 10 0.41 -13.79 30.31
CA GLN A 10 1.23 -12.82 29.61
C GLN A 10 1.01 -12.87 28.09
N LEU A 11 0.80 -14.05 27.51
CA LEU A 11 0.44 -14.20 26.11
C LEU A 11 -0.95 -13.66 25.81
N GLU A 12 -1.92 -13.87 26.66
CA GLU A 12 -3.25 -13.31 26.54
C GLU A 12 -3.26 -11.78 26.70
N LEU A 13 -2.51 -11.25 27.67
CA LEU A 13 -2.35 -9.80 27.84
C LEU A 13 -1.63 -9.15 26.67
N SER A 14 -0.59 -9.77 26.14
CA SER A 14 0.13 -9.23 24.97
C SER A 14 -0.70 -9.32 23.70
N SER A 15 -1.45 -10.42 23.51
CA SER A 15 -2.36 -10.56 22.38
C SER A 15 -3.55 -9.60 22.49
N THR A 16 -4.11 -9.40 23.68
CA THR A 16 -5.21 -8.45 23.91
C THR A 16 -4.75 -7.00 23.75
N THR A 17 -3.53 -6.66 24.15
CA THR A 17 -2.97 -5.33 23.94
C THR A 17 -2.65 -5.09 22.48
N TYR A 18 -2.13 -6.10 21.77
CA TYR A 18 -1.91 -6.07 20.35
C TYR A 18 -3.22 -5.99 19.54
N LEU A 19 -4.25 -6.69 19.98
CA LEU A 19 -5.60 -6.68 19.40
C LEU A 19 -6.37 -5.37 19.65
N LYS A 20 -6.07 -4.66 20.73
CA LYS A 20 -6.64 -3.34 21.03
C LYS A 20 -5.91 -2.21 20.32
N GLY A 21 -4.70 -2.44 19.83
CA GLY A 21 -4.03 -1.54 18.89
C GLY A 21 -4.83 -1.47 17.58
N HIS A 22 -4.90 -0.34 16.97
CA HIS A 22 -5.68 0.07 15.79
C HIS A 22 -5.74 -0.85 14.56
N THR A 23 -5.11 -2.01 14.60
CA THR A 23 -4.71 -2.80 13.44
C THR A 23 -5.66 -3.93 13.06
N TRP A 24 -6.72 -4.17 13.85
CA TRP A 24 -7.59 -5.32 13.58
C TRP A 24 -8.94 -4.97 12.97
N LYS A 25 -9.13 -3.74 12.54
CA LYS A 25 -10.10 -3.52 11.47
C LYS A 25 -9.65 -4.41 10.32
N LYS A 26 -10.54 -5.18 9.76
CA LYS A 26 -10.31 -5.95 8.53
C LYS A 26 -10.13 -4.96 7.38
N GLN A 27 -9.01 -4.26 7.40
CA GLN A 27 -8.64 -3.34 6.34
C GLN A 27 -8.39 -4.19 5.11
N ARG A 28 -8.97 -3.80 4.01
CA ARG A 28 -8.84 -4.49 2.74
C ARG A 28 -8.23 -3.52 1.76
N GLY A 29 -7.27 -3.99 1.00
CA GLY A 29 -6.59 -3.16 0.01
C GLY A 29 -6.62 -3.76 -1.37
N ILE A 30 -6.78 -2.91 -2.37
CA ILE A 30 -6.70 -3.28 -3.78
C ILE A 30 -5.44 -2.64 -4.33
N CYS A 31 -4.58 -3.46 -4.93
CA CYS A 31 -3.42 -2.98 -5.67
C CYS A 31 -3.72 -2.98 -7.16
N LEU A 32 -3.70 -1.81 -7.77
CA LEU A 32 -3.88 -1.63 -9.21
C LEU A 32 -2.51 -1.54 -9.88
N LEU A 33 -2.29 -2.41 -10.86
CA LEU A 33 -1.03 -2.58 -11.56
C LEU A 33 -1.23 -2.43 -13.08
N PRO A 34 -1.20 -1.23 -13.65
CA PRO A 34 -1.02 -1.08 -15.09
C PRO A 34 0.31 -1.71 -15.49
N ALA A 35 0.25 -2.68 -16.35
CA ALA A 35 1.43 -3.46 -16.74
C ALA A 35 1.48 -3.64 -18.26
N GLY A 36 2.69 -3.52 -18.80
CA GLY A 36 2.96 -4.05 -20.14
C GLY A 36 3.09 -5.57 -20.11
N SER A 37 3.24 -6.17 -21.29
CA SER A 37 3.40 -7.63 -21.45
C SER A 37 4.65 -8.19 -20.75
N ASN A 38 5.59 -7.35 -20.34
CA ASN A 38 6.83 -7.75 -19.69
C ASN A 38 7.08 -6.90 -18.43
N ILE A 39 7.32 -7.58 -17.33
CA ILE A 39 7.74 -6.95 -16.06
C ILE A 39 9.21 -7.30 -15.81
N PRO A 40 10.10 -6.33 -15.55
CA PRO A 40 11.49 -6.61 -15.20
C PRO A 40 11.58 -7.51 -13.96
N THR A 41 12.43 -8.54 -13.99
CA THR A 41 12.56 -9.50 -12.88
C THR A 41 12.79 -8.83 -11.53
N ARG A 42 13.61 -7.77 -11.47
CA ARG A 42 13.86 -7.02 -10.23
C ARG A 42 12.59 -6.38 -9.65
N VAL A 43 11.66 -5.94 -10.52
CA VAL A 43 10.38 -5.35 -10.11
C VAL A 43 9.47 -6.43 -9.55
N ALA A 44 9.34 -7.55 -10.24
CA ALA A 44 8.57 -8.70 -9.77
C ALA A 44 9.07 -9.21 -8.40
N LEU A 45 10.39 -9.24 -8.21
CA LEU A 45 10.99 -9.61 -6.91
C LEU A 45 10.73 -8.55 -5.83
N ALA A 46 10.78 -7.26 -6.15
CA ALA A 46 10.42 -6.20 -5.20
C ALA A 46 8.96 -6.31 -4.76
N TRP A 47 8.03 -6.55 -5.68
CA TRP A 47 6.62 -6.75 -5.36
C TRP A 47 6.38 -7.99 -4.49
N ARG A 48 7.08 -9.09 -4.80
CA ARG A 48 7.03 -10.29 -3.96
C ARG A 48 7.56 -10.06 -2.54
N GLY A 49 8.47 -9.10 -2.38
CA GLY A 49 9.05 -8.71 -1.09
C GLY A 49 8.21 -7.71 -0.30
N LEU A 50 7.05 -7.28 -0.81
CA LEU A 50 6.17 -6.37 -0.10
C LEU A 50 5.59 -7.03 1.14
N ILE A 51 5.72 -6.35 2.26
CA ILE A 51 5.07 -6.71 3.52
C ILE A 51 3.70 -6.01 3.54
N LEU A 52 2.67 -6.81 3.50
CA LEU A 52 1.29 -6.36 3.62
C LEU A 52 0.84 -6.45 5.08
N PRO A 53 -0.13 -5.63 5.51
CA PRO A 53 -0.66 -5.74 6.86
C PRO A 53 -1.15 -7.17 7.16
N PRO A 54 -0.76 -7.75 8.30
CA PRO A 54 -1.16 -9.11 8.65
C PRO A 54 -2.69 -9.19 8.86
N ASN A 55 -3.26 -10.35 8.50
CA ASN A 55 -4.70 -10.64 8.60
C ASN A 55 -5.62 -9.71 7.80
N GLN A 56 -5.09 -9.08 6.77
CA GLN A 56 -5.86 -8.25 5.85
C GLN A 56 -5.94 -8.91 4.48
N ALA A 57 -7.06 -8.68 3.78
CA ALA A 57 -7.22 -9.12 2.41
C ALA A 57 -6.63 -8.07 1.46
N TRP A 58 -5.77 -8.53 0.55
CA TRP A 58 -5.24 -7.71 -0.54
C TRP A 58 -5.53 -8.37 -1.87
N HIS A 59 -6.09 -7.61 -2.78
CA HIS A 59 -6.37 -8.05 -4.14
C HIS A 59 -5.43 -7.31 -5.11
N PHE A 60 -4.72 -8.07 -5.96
CA PHE A 60 -3.85 -7.50 -6.99
C PHE A 60 -4.54 -7.62 -8.34
N MET A 61 -4.75 -6.49 -8.99
CA MET A 61 -5.41 -6.38 -10.29
C MET A 61 -4.40 -5.86 -11.31
N ALA A 62 -3.89 -6.74 -12.15
CA ALA A 62 -3.05 -6.36 -13.29
C ALA A 62 -3.94 -6.01 -14.49
N ILE A 63 -3.62 -4.91 -15.17
CA ILE A 63 -4.32 -4.45 -16.37
C ILE A 63 -3.29 -4.33 -17.49
N GLU A 64 -3.43 -5.16 -18.50
CA GLU A 64 -2.56 -5.17 -19.68
C GLU A 64 -3.23 -4.54 -20.90
N GLY A 65 -2.39 -4.00 -21.78
CA GLY A 65 -2.77 -3.64 -23.15
C GLY A 65 -3.38 -2.26 -23.33
N ASP A 66 -3.59 -1.53 -22.25
CA ASP A 66 -4.11 -0.17 -22.30
C ASP A 66 -3.01 0.86 -22.07
N GLU A 67 -3.27 2.07 -22.51
CA GLU A 67 -2.52 3.24 -22.04
C GLU A 67 -2.76 3.41 -20.54
N VAL A 68 -1.76 3.91 -19.80
CA VAL A 68 -1.74 3.92 -18.33
C VAL A 68 -2.97 4.61 -17.72
N GLY A 69 -3.40 5.74 -18.29
CA GLY A 69 -4.58 6.46 -17.81
C GLY A 69 -5.88 5.68 -18.03
N GLU A 70 -6.01 5.04 -19.20
CA GLU A 70 -7.16 4.17 -19.51
C GLU A 70 -7.19 2.93 -18.63
N ALA A 71 -6.01 2.33 -18.38
CA ALA A 71 -5.87 1.19 -17.48
C ALA A 71 -6.36 1.52 -16.07
N TYR A 72 -5.94 2.67 -15.50
CA TYR A 72 -6.43 3.12 -14.18
C TYR A 72 -7.92 3.44 -14.20
N ASN A 73 -8.42 4.14 -15.19
CA ASN A 73 -9.85 4.44 -15.29
C ASN A 73 -10.69 3.17 -15.31
N ARG A 74 -10.31 2.20 -16.15
CA ARG A 74 -11.01 0.91 -16.22
C ARG A 74 -10.93 0.13 -14.91
N ALA A 75 -9.74 0.10 -14.29
CA ALA A 75 -9.56 -0.59 -13.02
C ALA A 75 -10.39 0.02 -11.89
N ILE A 76 -10.35 1.35 -11.77
CA ILE A 76 -11.13 2.07 -10.74
C ILE A 76 -12.63 1.88 -10.99
N GLN A 77 -13.09 1.97 -12.24
CA GLN A 77 -14.49 1.74 -12.55
C GLN A 77 -14.92 0.32 -12.17
N ASN A 78 -14.10 -0.70 -12.50
CA ASN A 78 -14.36 -2.09 -12.11
C ASN A 78 -14.45 -2.26 -10.59
N VAL A 79 -13.61 -1.55 -9.82
CA VAL A 79 -13.66 -1.57 -8.36
C VAL A 79 -14.95 -0.93 -7.85
N LEU A 80 -15.33 0.22 -8.39
CA LEU A 80 -16.53 0.95 -7.97
C LEU A 80 -17.82 0.18 -8.30
N ASP A 81 -17.85 -0.50 -9.44
CA ASP A 81 -19.01 -1.28 -9.88
C ASP A 81 -19.13 -2.63 -9.16
N HIS A 82 -18.05 -3.09 -8.53
CA HIS A 82 -18.05 -4.38 -7.83
C HIS A 82 -18.60 -4.25 -6.41
N PRO A 83 -19.66 -4.99 -6.05
CA PRO A 83 -20.37 -4.80 -4.77
C PRO A 83 -19.51 -5.05 -3.52
N ASP A 84 -18.49 -5.90 -3.59
CA ASP A 84 -17.58 -6.16 -2.46
C ASP A 84 -16.35 -5.24 -2.52
N LEU A 85 -15.69 -5.10 -3.68
CA LEU A 85 -14.47 -4.32 -3.78
C LEU A 85 -14.68 -2.82 -3.54
N SER A 86 -15.83 -2.27 -3.88
CA SER A 86 -16.19 -0.87 -3.62
C SER A 86 -16.26 -0.53 -2.12
N GLN A 87 -16.30 -1.54 -1.25
CA GLN A 87 -16.33 -1.39 0.20
C GLN A 87 -14.93 -1.54 0.84
N TRP A 88 -13.88 -1.70 0.05
CA TRP A 88 -12.53 -1.87 0.55
C TRP A 88 -11.90 -0.50 0.87
N GLU A 89 -11.06 -0.45 1.90
CA GLU A 89 -10.61 0.81 2.49
C GLU A 89 -9.50 1.50 1.72
N TYR A 90 -8.65 0.72 1.01
CA TYR A 90 -7.46 1.27 0.37
C TYR A 90 -7.35 0.87 -1.09
N ILE A 91 -6.94 1.81 -1.90
CA ILE A 91 -6.44 1.56 -3.26
C ILE A 91 -4.96 1.94 -3.27
N LEU A 92 -4.11 0.99 -3.61
CA LEU A 92 -2.70 1.19 -3.88
C LEU A 92 -2.47 1.18 -5.39
N THR A 93 -1.87 2.22 -5.92
CA THR A 93 -1.43 2.26 -7.31
C THR A 93 0.06 2.00 -7.40
N MET A 94 0.47 1.09 -8.27
CA MET A 94 1.88 0.82 -8.59
C MET A 94 2.02 0.61 -10.09
N GLU A 95 3.12 1.04 -10.64
CA GLU A 95 3.44 0.84 -12.05
C GLU A 95 4.46 -0.28 -12.23
N HIS A 96 4.51 -0.84 -13.44
CA HIS A 96 5.34 -2.00 -13.78
C HIS A 96 6.86 -1.77 -13.70
N ASP A 97 7.29 -0.56 -13.37
CA ASP A 97 8.69 -0.19 -13.18
C ASP A 97 9.01 0.30 -11.76
N ASN A 98 8.02 0.35 -10.88
CA ASN A 98 8.24 0.75 -9.50
C ASN A 98 8.97 -0.32 -8.68
N LEU A 99 9.93 0.12 -7.90
CA LEU A 99 10.72 -0.70 -6.96
C LEU A 99 10.41 -0.27 -5.52
N PRO A 100 9.24 -0.61 -4.98
CA PRO A 100 8.88 -0.21 -3.63
C PRO A 100 9.77 -0.91 -2.59
N PRO A 101 10.10 -0.22 -1.47
CA PRO A 101 10.72 -0.89 -0.33
C PRO A 101 9.74 -1.89 0.29
N GLY A 102 10.26 -2.97 0.88
CA GLY A 102 9.43 -4.05 1.41
C GLY A 102 8.36 -3.57 2.40
N ASP A 103 8.66 -2.60 3.24
CA ASP A 103 7.76 -2.01 4.23
C ASP A 103 6.96 -0.79 3.71
N GLY A 104 7.05 -0.50 2.41
CA GLY A 104 6.44 0.69 1.80
C GLY A 104 4.94 0.79 2.04
N VAL A 105 4.21 -0.30 1.82
CA VAL A 105 2.75 -0.33 2.02
C VAL A 105 2.38 -0.04 3.47
N LEU A 106 3.08 -0.65 4.42
CA LEU A 106 2.84 -0.41 5.86
C LEU A 106 3.06 1.06 6.24
N LYS A 107 4.10 1.69 5.70
CA LYS A 107 4.40 3.11 5.94
C LYS A 107 3.33 4.03 5.36
N LEU A 108 2.84 3.74 4.16
CA LEU A 108 1.77 4.54 3.54
C LEU A 108 0.47 4.44 4.34
N ILE A 109 0.06 3.22 4.71
CA ILE A 109 -1.15 3.00 5.54
C ILE A 109 -1.00 3.73 6.88
N LYS A 110 0.13 3.53 7.57
CA LYS A 110 0.38 4.22 8.83
C LYS A 110 0.30 5.74 8.69
N ARG A 111 0.81 6.29 7.58
CA ARG A 111 0.74 7.74 7.33
C ARG A 111 -0.70 8.23 7.18
N LEU A 112 -1.57 7.46 6.54
CA LEU A 112 -3.00 7.78 6.44
C LEU A 112 -3.69 7.66 7.80
N GLU A 113 -3.41 6.62 8.58
CA GLU A 113 -3.99 6.41 9.90
C GLU A 113 -3.58 7.51 10.89
N ASP A 114 -2.31 7.93 10.88
CA ASP A 114 -1.79 9.00 11.74
C ASP A 114 -2.33 10.40 11.32
N ASN A 115 -2.87 10.52 10.11
CA ASN A 115 -3.34 11.79 9.54
C ASN A 115 -4.70 11.63 8.88
N PRO A 116 -5.79 11.50 9.64
CA PRO A 116 -7.12 11.18 9.11
C PRO A 116 -7.74 12.27 8.22
N HIS A 117 -7.11 13.42 8.13
CA HIS A 117 -7.50 14.48 7.19
C HIS A 117 -6.95 14.27 5.77
N LEU A 118 -6.01 13.34 5.59
CA LEU A 118 -5.44 13.02 4.29
C LEU A 118 -6.31 11.97 3.60
N SER A 119 -6.65 12.22 2.36
CA SER A 119 -7.36 11.24 1.51
C SER A 119 -6.40 10.42 0.64
N ALA A 120 -5.16 10.86 0.48
CA ALA A 120 -4.14 10.17 -0.29
C ALA A 120 -2.74 10.45 0.25
N VAL A 121 -1.84 9.49 0.06
CA VAL A 121 -0.40 9.63 0.32
C VAL A 121 0.36 8.96 -0.81
N GLY A 122 1.51 9.52 -1.17
CA GLY A 122 2.42 8.96 -2.17
C GLY A 122 3.77 8.61 -1.60
N GLY A 123 4.40 7.59 -2.14
CA GLY A 123 5.81 7.31 -1.94
C GLY A 123 6.66 8.24 -2.81
N LEU A 124 7.74 8.78 -2.24
CA LEU A 124 8.73 9.50 -3.01
C LEU A 124 9.52 8.49 -3.86
N TYR A 125 9.67 8.76 -5.15
CA TYR A 125 10.50 7.96 -6.04
C TYR A 125 11.48 8.84 -6.83
N TRP A 126 12.53 8.21 -7.34
CA TRP A 126 13.62 8.86 -8.03
C TRP A 126 13.66 8.45 -9.50
N THR A 127 14.06 9.36 -10.35
CA THR A 127 14.27 9.04 -11.76
C THR A 127 15.41 8.04 -11.96
N LYS A 128 15.40 7.32 -13.08
CA LYS A 128 16.32 6.21 -13.37
C LYS A 128 17.75 6.62 -13.79
N TYR A 129 18.03 7.90 -13.96
CA TYR A 129 19.31 8.39 -14.48
C TYR A 129 20.39 8.50 -13.40
N GLU A 130 21.68 8.53 -13.80
CA GLU A 130 22.83 8.63 -12.89
C GLU A 130 22.74 9.81 -11.91
N ASN A 131 22.10 10.91 -12.34
CA ASN A 131 21.80 12.07 -11.51
C ASN A 131 20.32 12.08 -11.10
N GLY A 132 19.76 10.93 -10.78
CA GLY A 132 18.36 10.80 -10.44
C GLY A 132 17.91 11.87 -9.44
N CYS A 133 16.81 12.54 -9.76
CA CYS A 133 16.18 13.51 -8.88
C CYS A 133 14.86 12.97 -8.35
N PRO A 134 14.45 13.41 -7.17
CA PRO A 134 13.13 13.05 -6.65
C PRO A 134 12.05 13.62 -7.59
N GLN A 135 11.05 12.80 -7.86
CA GLN A 135 9.87 13.21 -8.64
C GLN A 135 8.89 13.93 -7.72
N ILE A 136 9.28 15.14 -7.33
CA ILE A 136 8.44 16.09 -6.60
C ILE A 136 8.42 17.38 -7.41
N TRP A 137 7.23 17.90 -7.64
CA TRP A 137 7.02 19.16 -8.34
C TRP A 137 6.42 20.16 -7.36
N GLY A 138 6.98 21.36 -7.30
CA GLY A 138 6.50 22.43 -6.45
C GLY A 138 7.64 23.26 -5.87
N ASP A 139 7.30 24.38 -5.25
CA ASP A 139 8.25 25.21 -4.51
C ASP A 139 8.24 24.80 -3.03
N ALA A 140 9.35 24.29 -2.52
CA ALA A 140 9.51 23.92 -1.13
C ALA A 140 9.29 25.08 -0.13
N LYS A 141 9.25 26.31 -0.63
CA LYS A 141 8.98 27.53 0.17
C LYS A 141 7.53 27.96 0.08
N ASP A 142 6.73 27.36 -0.77
CA ASP A 142 5.31 27.69 -0.87
C ASP A 142 4.57 27.11 0.35
N PRO A 143 3.96 27.95 1.21
CA PRO A 143 3.18 27.49 2.35
C PRO A 143 1.90 26.71 1.94
N VAL A 144 1.45 26.90 0.71
CA VAL A 144 0.43 26.07 0.09
C VAL A 144 1.14 24.98 -0.69
N THR A 145 1.44 23.87 -0.04
CA THR A 145 2.09 22.71 -0.65
C THR A 145 1.24 22.16 -1.81
N ASN A 146 1.46 22.69 -2.99
CA ASN A 146 1.07 22.06 -4.25
C ASN A 146 2.22 21.12 -4.64
N PHE A 147 2.29 19.99 -3.97
CA PHE A 147 3.15 18.87 -4.36
C PHE A 147 2.31 17.85 -5.08
#